data_03bcd6c69a1a66fff3edcbbb98ab3d43
#
_entry.id   03bcd6c69a1a66fff3edcbbb98ab3d43
#
_cell.length_a   1.000
_cell.length_b   1.000
_cell.length_c   1.000
_cell.angle_alpha   90.00
_cell.angle_beta   90.00
_cell.angle_gamma   90.00
#
_symmetry.space_group_name_H-M   'P 1'
#
loop_
_entity.id
_entity.type
_entity.pdbx_description
1 polymer ?
#
loop_
_entity_poly.entity_id
_entity_poly.type
_entity_poly.pdbx_seq_one_letter_code
_entity_poly.pdbx_strand_id
1 'polypeptide(L)'
;MNATKTVLCILSIVSAWAPAAQDTSQQTPAGSDRIVIAAGTVLDGKGGVINNTRIVVEGSKIVALEPIAGRKDNPVDYDLRGLTVLPGWIDAHVHITWSFGKDGKNAGSGVTTQEAAYQSAANAWATLMAGFTTVQNVGSPTTVALRDAIAQGVLPGPRILTAIEPLAGRGEQTGTPDEIRTYVRKQKESGADLIKIFAAGGMLQGGMTLSQEQLNAACDEAKKQGLRTLVHAYRDAVRAATLAGCTEIEHGLGATDDDLKLMAEKGTYFDPQVGLLLKNYLLHKDKYAGTPFYPKTVEGFAVFEKILPMNYELLRRAVKTPGLKIVFGTDAVAGAHGRNAEEFIDRVRDGGVKPMAAMVSANSLGAEALGMFDKIGSITPGLQADIIALDGDPLKDITAVRRVVFVMKAGIVYKNASRGAIP
;
A
#
# COMPACT_ATOMS: atom_id res chain seq x y z
N MET A 1 -70.81 -60.89 -1.44
CA MET A 1 -70.36 -60.07 -0.30
C MET A 1 -69.33 -59.04 -0.84
N ASN A 2 -69.87 -57.88 -1.17
CA ASN A 2 -69.10 -56.81 -1.80
C ASN A 2 -68.69 -55.78 -0.74
N ALA A 3 -67.40 -55.56 -0.60
CA ALA A 3 -66.85 -54.56 0.26
C ALA A 3 -66.49 -53.31 -0.60
N THR A 4 -67.27 -52.26 -0.46
CA THR A 4 -67.06 -50.96 -1.09
C THR A 4 -65.94 -50.22 -0.35
N LYS A 5 -64.90 -49.90 -1.03
CA LYS A 5 -63.81 -49.03 -0.49
C LYS A 5 -64.15 -47.57 -0.83
N THR A 6 -64.46 -46.79 0.19
CA THR A 6 -64.61 -45.34 0.10
C THR A 6 -63.21 -44.67 0.07
N VAL A 7 -62.93 -43.97 -1.01
CA VAL A 7 -61.67 -43.16 -1.14
C VAL A 7 -61.96 -41.74 -0.65
N LEU A 8 -61.37 -41.35 0.42
CA LEU A 8 -61.40 -39.97 0.98
C LEU A 8 -60.39 -39.10 0.28
N CYS A 9 -60.80 -38.18 -0.61
CA CYS A 9 -59.96 -37.16 -1.19
C CYS A 9 -59.77 -36.04 -0.18
N ILE A 10 -58.59 -35.90 0.33
CA ILE A 10 -58.14 -34.73 1.13
C ILE A 10 -57.64 -33.66 0.15
N LEU A 11 -58.42 -32.59 -0.04
CA LEU A 11 -57.96 -31.37 -0.74
C LEU A 11 -57.03 -30.59 0.18
N SER A 12 -55.74 -30.62 -0.11
CA SER A 12 -54.75 -29.76 0.53
C SER A 12 -54.80 -28.37 -0.13
N ILE A 13 -55.29 -27.38 0.58
CA ILE A 13 -55.24 -25.97 0.17
C ILE A 13 -53.81 -25.50 0.41
N VAL A 14 -53.03 -25.39 -0.64
CA VAL A 14 -51.69 -24.72 -0.61
C VAL A 14 -51.95 -23.22 -0.72
N SER A 15 -51.92 -22.54 0.40
CA SER A 15 -51.91 -21.08 0.43
C SER A 15 -50.56 -20.59 -0.14
N ALA A 16 -50.59 -20.11 -1.36
CA ALA A 16 -49.43 -19.42 -1.96
C ALA A 16 -49.19 -18.12 -1.20
N TRP A 17 -48.16 -18.11 -0.36
CA TRP A 17 -47.62 -16.88 0.19
C TRP A 17 -46.80 -16.20 -0.94
N ALA A 18 -47.35 -15.17 -1.57
CA ALA A 18 -46.62 -14.26 -2.41
C ALA A 18 -45.76 -13.40 -1.49
N PRO A 19 -44.39 -13.34 -1.69
CA PRO A 19 -43.61 -12.38 -0.98
C PRO A 19 -44.03 -10.97 -1.43
N ALA A 20 -44.44 -10.14 -0.49
CA ALA A 20 -44.64 -8.73 -0.74
C ALA A 20 -43.33 -8.17 -1.32
N ALA A 21 -43.40 -7.62 -2.51
CA ALA A 21 -42.28 -6.86 -3.08
C ALA A 21 -41.96 -5.73 -2.10
N GLN A 22 -40.84 -5.86 -1.40
CA GLN A 22 -40.29 -4.73 -0.69
C GLN A 22 -39.87 -3.68 -1.75
N ASP A 23 -40.60 -2.57 -1.70
CA ASP A 23 -40.27 -1.36 -2.46
C ASP A 23 -38.88 -0.86 -1.99
N THR A 24 -37.84 -1.23 -2.73
CA THR A 24 -36.47 -0.78 -2.51
C THR A 24 -36.20 0.59 -3.12
N SER A 25 -37.23 1.36 -3.43
CA SER A 25 -37.13 2.75 -3.85
C SER A 25 -37.04 3.72 -2.65
N GLN A 26 -36.22 3.44 -1.66
CA GLN A 26 -35.52 4.52 -0.93
C GLN A 26 -34.31 4.94 -1.76
N GLN A 27 -34.54 5.49 -2.93
CA GLN A 27 -33.65 6.46 -3.50
C GLN A 27 -33.55 7.60 -2.49
N THR A 28 -32.42 7.63 -1.77
CA THR A 28 -31.96 8.85 -1.10
C THR A 28 -32.07 9.97 -2.13
N PRO A 29 -32.72 11.12 -1.80
CA PRO A 29 -32.76 12.22 -2.74
C PRO A 29 -31.33 12.53 -3.15
N ALA A 30 -31.10 12.80 -4.43
CA ALA A 30 -29.87 13.35 -4.97
C ALA A 30 -29.63 14.73 -4.36
N GLY A 31 -29.28 14.77 -3.06
CA GLY A 31 -28.60 15.85 -2.40
C GLY A 31 -27.15 15.78 -2.87
N SER A 32 -26.62 16.84 -3.37
CA SER A 32 -25.28 16.98 -3.93
C SER A 32 -24.27 16.12 -3.17
N ASP A 33 -23.56 15.17 -3.85
CA ASP A 33 -22.41 14.42 -3.34
C ASP A 33 -21.24 15.36 -2.97
N ARG A 34 -21.55 16.58 -2.55
CA ARG A 34 -20.62 17.65 -2.24
C ARG A 34 -20.33 17.66 -0.75
N ILE A 35 -19.07 17.41 -0.42
CA ILE A 35 -18.53 17.44 0.95
C ILE A 35 -17.59 18.62 1.07
N VAL A 36 -17.71 19.39 2.17
CA VAL A 36 -16.84 20.51 2.48
C VAL A 36 -16.09 20.24 3.77
N ILE A 37 -14.75 20.22 3.67
CA ILE A 37 -13.83 20.00 4.78
C ILE A 37 -13.16 21.34 5.12
N ALA A 38 -13.30 21.86 6.34
CA ALA A 38 -12.54 23.00 6.82
C ALA A 38 -11.22 22.53 7.43
N ALA A 39 -10.09 23.05 6.95
CA ALA A 39 -8.75 22.70 7.41
C ALA A 39 -7.95 23.95 7.84
N GLY A 40 -7.33 23.90 9.03
CA GLY A 40 -6.44 24.97 9.49
C GLY A 40 -5.07 24.88 8.84
N THR A 41 -4.52 23.67 8.74
CA THR A 41 -3.22 23.38 8.11
C THR A 41 -3.36 22.21 7.16
N VAL A 42 -2.92 22.38 5.92
CA VAL A 42 -2.87 21.34 4.90
C VAL A 42 -1.45 21.22 4.39
N LEU A 43 -0.86 20.04 4.49
CA LEU A 43 0.34 19.68 3.73
C LEU A 43 -0.14 19.19 2.37
N ASP A 44 0.23 19.86 1.29
CA ASP A 44 -0.37 19.62 -0.04
C ASP A 44 0.08 18.32 -0.71
N GLY A 45 1.07 17.62 -0.12
CA GLY A 45 1.70 16.43 -0.67
C GLY A 45 2.85 16.69 -1.64
N LYS A 46 3.10 17.95 -2.02
CA LYS A 46 4.17 18.39 -2.93
C LYS A 46 5.27 19.19 -2.22
N GLY A 47 5.17 19.34 -0.90
CA GLY A 47 6.10 20.12 -0.08
C GLY A 47 5.60 21.51 0.29
N GLY A 48 4.40 21.91 -0.15
CA GLY A 48 3.74 23.14 0.23
C GLY A 48 2.86 23.00 1.48
N VAL A 49 2.60 24.12 2.14
CA VAL A 49 1.68 24.26 3.28
C VAL A 49 0.61 25.27 2.92
N ILE A 50 -0.65 24.87 2.98
CA ILE A 50 -1.81 25.74 2.77
C ILE A 50 -2.51 25.93 4.12
N ASN A 51 -2.80 27.18 4.47
CA ASN A 51 -3.43 27.50 5.73
C ASN A 51 -4.85 28.01 5.53
N ASN A 52 -5.75 27.71 6.49
CA ASN A 52 -7.11 28.22 6.56
C ASN A 52 -7.88 28.05 5.23
N THR A 53 -7.98 26.80 4.76
CA THR A 53 -8.64 26.46 3.51
C THR A 53 -9.83 25.51 3.71
N ARG A 54 -10.78 25.59 2.79
CA ARG A 54 -11.87 24.62 2.62
C ARG A 54 -11.50 23.74 1.44
N ILE A 55 -11.54 22.44 1.66
CA ILE A 55 -11.39 21.44 0.61
C ILE A 55 -12.80 21.02 0.21
N VAL A 56 -13.15 21.26 -1.05
CA VAL A 56 -14.45 20.88 -1.59
C VAL A 56 -14.29 19.61 -2.40
N VAL A 57 -15.09 18.60 -2.05
CA VAL A 57 -15.11 17.30 -2.68
C VAL A 57 -16.49 17.12 -3.35
N GLU A 58 -16.49 16.60 -4.58
CA GLU A 58 -17.71 16.18 -5.27
C GLU A 58 -17.51 14.77 -5.80
N GLY A 59 -18.39 13.86 -5.40
CA GLY A 59 -18.20 12.44 -5.66
C GLY A 59 -16.84 11.94 -5.13
N SER A 60 -15.99 11.45 -6.03
CA SER A 60 -14.68 10.93 -5.63
C SER A 60 -13.53 11.94 -5.73
N LYS A 61 -13.78 13.20 -6.12
CA LYS A 61 -12.72 14.15 -6.49
C LYS A 61 -12.72 15.40 -5.63
N ILE A 62 -11.53 15.95 -5.41
CA ILE A 62 -11.35 17.33 -4.95
C ILE A 62 -11.69 18.24 -6.14
N VAL A 63 -12.63 19.16 -5.98
CA VAL A 63 -13.05 20.10 -7.05
C VAL A 63 -12.57 21.53 -6.81
N ALA A 64 -12.37 21.92 -5.54
CA ALA A 64 -11.88 23.27 -5.22
C ALA A 64 -11.12 23.32 -3.89
N LEU A 65 -10.23 24.30 -3.80
CA LEU A 65 -9.64 24.80 -2.54
C LEU A 65 -10.05 26.26 -2.39
N GLU A 66 -10.75 26.59 -1.30
CA GLU A 66 -11.31 27.92 -1.08
C GLU A 66 -10.79 28.50 0.24
N PRO A 67 -10.45 29.80 0.32
CA PRO A 67 -10.11 30.45 1.60
C PRO A 67 -11.28 30.38 2.60
N ILE A 68 -10.99 30.18 3.88
CA ILE A 68 -12.00 30.23 4.97
C ILE A 68 -12.44 31.68 5.26
N ALA A 69 -11.59 32.68 4.96
CA ALA A 69 -11.82 34.09 5.33
C ALA A 69 -13.14 34.64 4.79
N GLY A 70 -13.92 35.25 5.68
CA GLY A 70 -15.13 36.00 5.36
C GLY A 70 -16.43 35.20 5.18
N ARG A 71 -16.37 33.87 5.30
CA ARG A 71 -17.54 33.00 5.13
C ARG A 71 -17.99 32.37 6.46
N LYS A 72 -18.55 33.17 7.36
CA LYS A 72 -19.01 32.68 8.68
C LYS A 72 -20.19 31.71 8.60
N ASP A 73 -20.98 31.76 7.53
CA ASP A 73 -22.29 31.09 7.45
C ASP A 73 -22.34 29.90 6.44
N ASN A 74 -21.23 29.52 5.82
CA ASN A 74 -21.25 28.36 4.92
C ASN A 74 -21.02 27.08 5.71
N PRO A 75 -21.94 26.12 5.67
CA PRO A 75 -21.82 24.86 6.38
C PRO A 75 -20.56 24.10 5.96
N VAL A 76 -19.95 23.40 6.90
CA VAL A 76 -18.88 22.45 6.68
C VAL A 76 -19.36 21.09 7.18
N ASP A 77 -19.06 20.03 6.41
CA ASP A 77 -19.42 18.68 6.80
C ASP A 77 -18.42 18.11 7.81
N TYR A 78 -17.14 18.50 7.65
CA TYR A 78 -16.07 18.09 8.56
C TYR A 78 -15.20 19.28 8.96
N ASP A 79 -15.13 19.56 10.26
CA ASP A 79 -14.24 20.57 10.81
C ASP A 79 -12.93 19.95 11.31
N LEU A 80 -11.88 20.07 10.52
CA LEU A 80 -10.55 19.56 10.80
C LEU A 80 -9.54 20.68 11.11
N ARG A 81 -10.01 21.89 11.49
CA ARG A 81 -9.15 23.08 11.68
C ARG A 81 -8.09 22.91 12.77
N GLY A 82 -8.30 22.09 13.78
CA GLY A 82 -7.33 21.78 14.84
C GLY A 82 -6.34 20.67 14.50
N LEU A 83 -6.38 20.14 13.26
CA LEU A 83 -5.62 18.98 12.81
C LEU A 83 -4.69 19.37 11.66
N THR A 84 -3.72 18.50 11.34
CA THR A 84 -2.94 18.60 10.11
C THR A 84 -3.54 17.69 9.06
N VAL A 85 -4.01 18.26 7.96
CA VAL A 85 -4.62 17.55 6.84
C VAL A 85 -3.54 17.26 5.78
N LEU A 86 -3.57 16.04 5.21
CA LEU A 86 -2.64 15.60 4.17
C LEU A 86 -3.38 14.77 3.12
N PRO A 87 -2.77 14.53 1.92
CA PRO A 87 -3.23 13.45 1.06
C PRO A 87 -3.11 12.11 1.79
N GLY A 88 -3.99 11.17 1.47
CA GLY A 88 -3.83 9.79 1.92
C GLY A 88 -2.47 9.24 1.50
N TRP A 89 -1.79 8.56 2.41
CA TRP A 89 -0.46 8.02 2.18
C TRP A 89 -0.45 6.86 1.19
N ILE A 90 0.67 6.74 0.50
CA ILE A 90 1.00 5.67 -0.44
C ILE A 90 2.12 4.83 0.16
N ASP A 91 1.92 3.51 0.20
CA ASP A 91 2.96 2.54 0.53
C ASP A 91 3.33 1.75 -0.73
N ALA A 92 4.53 1.99 -1.25
CA ALA A 92 4.98 1.43 -2.52
C ALA A 92 5.35 -0.06 -2.42
N HIS A 93 5.41 -0.64 -1.22
CA HIS A 93 5.80 -2.03 -1.04
C HIS A 93 5.14 -2.67 0.18
N VAL A 94 4.15 -3.54 -0.04
CA VAL A 94 3.52 -4.33 1.02
C VAL A 94 3.29 -5.78 0.59
N HIS A 95 3.15 -6.68 1.56
CA HIS A 95 2.68 -8.05 1.42
C HIS A 95 1.33 -8.20 2.12
N ILE A 96 0.28 -7.57 1.59
CA ILE A 96 -1.03 -7.42 2.25
C ILE A 96 -1.69 -8.75 2.62
N THR A 97 -1.34 -9.83 1.92
CA THR A 97 -1.87 -11.18 2.14
C THR A 97 -1.10 -11.98 3.18
N TRP A 98 0.04 -11.45 3.68
CA TRP A 98 0.83 -12.19 4.66
C TRP A 98 0.30 -11.99 6.07
N SER A 99 0.04 -13.10 6.74
CA SER A 99 -0.48 -13.15 8.10
C SER A 99 0.17 -14.31 8.87
N PHE A 100 0.06 -14.28 10.19
CA PHE A 100 0.41 -15.45 11.01
C PHE A 100 -0.67 -16.52 10.87
N GLY A 101 -0.25 -17.79 10.76
CA GLY A 101 -1.14 -18.94 10.70
C GLY A 101 -1.83 -19.24 12.04
N LYS A 102 -2.64 -20.30 12.08
CA LYS A 102 -3.29 -20.78 13.31
C LYS A 102 -2.30 -21.24 14.39
N ASP A 103 -1.14 -21.70 13.96
CA ASP A 103 -0.01 -22.05 14.84
C ASP A 103 0.76 -20.81 15.36
N GLY A 104 0.33 -19.62 14.97
CA GLY A 104 0.97 -18.35 15.30
C GLY A 104 2.27 -18.10 14.51
N LYS A 105 2.64 -18.95 13.55
CA LYS A 105 3.87 -18.81 12.77
C LYS A 105 3.63 -18.07 11.47
N ASN A 106 4.68 -17.42 10.95
CA ASN A 106 4.67 -16.84 9.62
C ASN A 106 4.63 -17.97 8.56
N ALA A 107 3.85 -17.77 7.50
CA ALA A 107 3.57 -18.81 6.50
C ALA A 107 3.09 -20.14 7.10
N GLY A 108 2.45 -20.08 8.26
CA GLY A 108 2.00 -21.23 9.04
C GLY A 108 0.92 -22.05 8.34
N SER A 109 0.84 -23.31 8.74
CA SER A 109 -0.14 -24.26 8.21
C SER A 109 -1.52 -24.10 8.84
N GLY A 110 -2.52 -24.75 8.26
CA GLY A 110 -3.86 -24.88 8.84
C GLY A 110 -4.81 -23.71 8.57
N VAL A 111 -4.40 -22.75 7.75
CA VAL A 111 -5.26 -21.65 7.30
C VAL A 111 -5.95 -22.07 6.00
N THR A 112 -7.29 -22.05 5.98
CA THR A 112 -8.05 -22.28 4.75
C THR A 112 -7.98 -21.06 3.82
N THR A 113 -8.33 -21.23 2.56
CA THR A 113 -8.40 -20.14 1.59
C THR A 113 -9.35 -19.03 2.05
N GLN A 114 -10.48 -19.38 2.66
CA GLN A 114 -11.44 -18.41 3.21
C GLN A 114 -10.83 -17.61 4.38
N GLU A 115 -10.16 -18.30 5.30
CA GLU A 115 -9.50 -17.64 6.43
C GLU A 115 -8.38 -16.71 5.98
N ALA A 116 -7.59 -17.12 4.99
CA ALA A 116 -6.57 -16.27 4.38
C ALA A 116 -7.15 -15.01 3.72
N ALA A 117 -8.33 -15.14 3.06
CA ALA A 117 -9.04 -14.00 2.51
C ALA A 117 -9.51 -13.02 3.60
N TYR A 118 -10.06 -13.53 4.72
CA TYR A 118 -10.46 -12.69 5.85
C TYR A 118 -9.27 -11.99 6.52
N GLN A 119 -8.16 -12.70 6.70
CA GLN A 119 -6.92 -12.11 7.22
C GLN A 119 -6.40 -11.00 6.30
N SER A 120 -6.43 -11.22 4.98
CA SER A 120 -6.02 -10.22 3.99
C SER A 120 -6.93 -8.98 4.02
N ALA A 121 -8.26 -9.16 4.17
CA ALA A 121 -9.21 -8.07 4.34
C ALA A 121 -8.97 -7.30 5.64
N ALA A 122 -8.66 -7.99 6.74
CA ALA A 122 -8.30 -7.35 8.02
C ALA A 122 -7.01 -6.53 7.92
N ASN A 123 -5.98 -7.05 7.23
CA ASN A 123 -4.74 -6.32 6.95
C ASN A 123 -5.01 -5.06 6.11
N ALA A 124 -5.84 -5.18 5.07
CA ALA A 124 -6.23 -4.06 4.23
C ALA A 124 -6.99 -2.99 5.04
N TRP A 125 -7.92 -3.41 5.89
CA TRP A 125 -8.63 -2.50 6.79
C TRP A 125 -7.68 -1.78 7.75
N ALA A 126 -6.79 -2.51 8.43
CA ALA A 126 -5.82 -1.94 9.35
C ALA A 126 -4.90 -0.92 8.66
N THR A 127 -4.46 -1.22 7.45
CA THR A 127 -3.61 -0.35 6.62
C THR A 127 -4.36 0.94 6.22
N LEU A 128 -5.63 0.83 5.80
CA LEU A 128 -6.47 2.01 5.50
C LEU A 128 -6.68 2.88 6.74
N MET A 129 -6.98 2.26 7.90
CA MET A 129 -7.21 2.98 9.17
C MET A 129 -5.95 3.67 9.70
N ALA A 130 -4.77 3.21 9.28
CA ALA A 130 -3.49 3.86 9.54
C ALA A 130 -3.17 5.02 8.58
N GLY A 131 -4.09 5.36 7.63
CA GLY A 131 -3.95 6.50 6.72
C GLY A 131 -3.38 6.18 5.34
N PHE A 132 -3.09 4.92 5.04
CA PHE A 132 -2.60 4.50 3.73
C PHE A 132 -3.79 4.19 2.81
N THR A 133 -4.07 5.11 1.88
CA THR A 133 -5.20 5.00 0.96
C THR A 133 -4.86 4.27 -0.34
N THR A 134 -3.57 4.11 -0.63
CA THR A 134 -3.06 3.35 -1.78
C THR A 134 -1.85 2.52 -1.36
N VAL A 135 -1.79 1.25 -1.81
CA VAL A 135 -0.66 0.36 -1.57
C VAL A 135 -0.29 -0.40 -2.83
N GLN A 136 1.00 -0.77 -2.95
CA GLN A 136 1.51 -1.65 -3.99
C GLN A 136 1.86 -3.01 -3.38
N ASN A 137 1.04 -4.02 -3.68
CA ASN A 137 1.25 -5.38 -3.20
C ASN A 137 2.15 -6.16 -4.15
N VAL A 138 3.24 -6.70 -3.64
CA VAL A 138 4.32 -7.24 -4.47
C VAL A 138 4.23 -8.74 -4.77
N GLY A 139 3.05 -9.26 -4.72
CA GLY A 139 2.77 -10.62 -5.22
C GLY A 139 1.95 -11.46 -4.26
N SER A 140 0.95 -12.02 -4.81
CA SER A 140 0.11 -13.17 -4.43
C SER A 140 -1.05 -13.21 -5.42
N PRO A 141 -1.35 -14.32 -6.05
CA PRO A 141 -2.50 -14.45 -6.96
C PRO A 141 -3.85 -14.10 -6.29
N THR A 142 -3.96 -14.34 -4.99
CA THR A 142 -5.20 -14.04 -4.22
C THR A 142 -5.46 -12.54 -4.05
N THR A 143 -4.46 -11.70 -4.29
CA THR A 143 -4.60 -10.23 -4.17
C THR A 143 -5.55 -9.65 -5.22
N VAL A 144 -5.69 -10.29 -6.39
CA VAL A 144 -6.60 -9.81 -7.44
C VAL A 144 -8.04 -9.76 -6.92
N ALA A 145 -8.52 -10.81 -6.28
CA ALA A 145 -9.87 -10.85 -5.72
C ALA A 145 -10.07 -9.79 -4.62
N LEU A 146 -9.07 -9.58 -3.76
CA LEU A 146 -9.11 -8.54 -2.72
C LEU A 146 -9.14 -7.13 -3.35
N ARG A 147 -8.25 -6.86 -4.31
CA ARG A 147 -8.20 -5.59 -5.06
C ARG A 147 -9.56 -5.26 -5.66
N ASP A 148 -10.14 -6.22 -6.38
CA ASP A 148 -11.37 -6.03 -7.12
C ASP A 148 -12.57 -5.86 -6.17
N ALA A 149 -12.65 -6.61 -5.07
CA ALA A 149 -13.66 -6.42 -4.03
C ALA A 149 -13.60 -5.03 -3.38
N ILE A 150 -12.38 -4.52 -3.12
CA ILE A 150 -12.19 -3.16 -2.57
C ILE A 150 -12.54 -2.10 -3.63
N ALA A 151 -12.16 -2.31 -4.90
CA ALA A 151 -12.46 -1.38 -5.99
C ALA A 151 -13.96 -1.28 -6.26
N GLN A 152 -14.70 -2.37 -6.08
CA GLN A 152 -16.18 -2.43 -6.20
C GLN A 152 -16.91 -1.93 -4.94
N GLY A 153 -16.20 -1.56 -3.87
CA GLY A 153 -16.82 -1.13 -2.61
C GLY A 153 -17.42 -2.26 -1.77
N VAL A 154 -17.19 -3.52 -2.12
CA VAL A 154 -17.65 -4.69 -1.34
C VAL A 154 -16.90 -4.80 -0.02
N LEU A 155 -15.60 -4.47 -0.02
CA LEU A 155 -14.75 -4.44 1.16
C LEU A 155 -14.12 -3.06 1.35
N PRO A 156 -13.98 -2.58 2.60
CA PRO A 156 -13.16 -1.42 2.89
C PRO A 156 -11.67 -1.80 2.81
N GLY A 157 -10.86 -0.90 2.24
CA GLY A 157 -9.41 -1.10 2.13
C GLY A 157 -8.76 -0.01 1.28
N PRO A 158 -7.43 0.06 1.21
CA PRO A 158 -6.71 0.95 0.31
C PRO A 158 -6.94 0.56 -1.15
N ARG A 159 -6.68 1.46 -2.07
CA ARG A 159 -6.49 1.11 -3.48
C ARG A 159 -5.27 0.19 -3.58
N ILE A 160 -5.41 -0.97 -4.19
CA ILE A 160 -4.33 -1.96 -4.31
C ILE A 160 -3.87 -2.02 -5.76
N LEU A 161 -2.56 -1.88 -5.97
CA LEU A 161 -1.87 -2.30 -7.18
C LEU A 161 -1.18 -3.64 -6.89
N THR A 162 -1.18 -4.58 -7.83
CA THR A 162 -0.61 -5.91 -7.57
C THR A 162 0.24 -6.44 -8.71
N ALA A 163 1.36 -7.10 -8.33
CA ALA A 163 2.21 -7.85 -9.26
C ALA A 163 1.67 -9.26 -9.57
N ILE A 164 0.61 -9.69 -8.91
CA ILE A 164 0.02 -11.04 -8.97
C ILE A 164 1.05 -12.11 -8.57
N GLU A 165 1.98 -12.45 -9.47
CA GLU A 165 3.01 -13.46 -9.23
C GLU A 165 4.39 -12.85 -9.51
N PRO A 166 5.35 -12.93 -8.58
CA PRO A 166 6.68 -12.35 -8.79
C PRO A 166 7.56 -13.23 -9.70
N LEU A 167 8.44 -12.62 -10.48
CA LEU A 167 9.54 -13.30 -11.16
C LEU A 167 10.59 -13.70 -10.12
N ALA A 168 10.63 -14.98 -9.78
CA ALA A 168 11.61 -15.50 -8.82
C ALA A 168 12.92 -15.83 -9.55
N GLY A 169 14.00 -15.16 -9.16
CA GLY A 169 15.34 -15.48 -9.66
C GLY A 169 15.84 -16.80 -9.09
N ARG A 170 16.14 -17.74 -9.98
CA ARG A 170 16.70 -19.06 -9.66
C ARG A 170 17.91 -19.38 -10.54
N GLY A 171 18.70 -18.38 -10.93
CA GLY A 171 19.77 -18.49 -11.89
C GLY A 171 19.26 -18.99 -13.25
N GLU A 172 19.91 -19.98 -13.84
CA GLU A 172 19.52 -20.56 -15.14
C GLU A 172 18.11 -21.15 -15.13
N GLN A 173 17.61 -21.63 -13.98
CA GLN A 173 16.25 -22.17 -13.84
C GLN A 173 15.15 -21.11 -13.92
N THR A 174 15.49 -19.84 -13.91
CA THR A 174 14.52 -18.74 -14.12
C THR A 174 14.01 -18.71 -15.56
N GLY A 175 14.74 -19.33 -16.48
CA GLY A 175 14.42 -19.39 -17.89
C GLY A 175 15.27 -18.43 -18.74
N THR A 176 15.13 -18.62 -20.05
CA THR A 176 15.78 -17.77 -21.08
C THR A 176 15.17 -16.36 -21.09
N PRO A 177 15.86 -15.37 -21.66
CA PRO A 177 15.30 -14.03 -21.87
C PRO A 177 13.93 -14.03 -22.58
N ASP A 178 13.69 -14.93 -23.53
CA ASP A 178 12.42 -15.02 -24.26
C ASP A 178 11.28 -15.61 -23.41
N GLU A 179 11.59 -16.59 -22.56
CA GLU A 179 10.63 -17.11 -21.57
C GLU A 179 10.25 -16.04 -20.55
N ILE A 180 11.21 -15.21 -20.10
CA ILE A 180 10.95 -14.06 -19.22
C ILE A 180 10.06 -13.02 -19.90
N ARG A 181 10.30 -12.68 -21.17
CA ARG A 181 9.41 -11.78 -21.92
C ARG A 181 7.99 -12.37 -22.01
N THR A 182 7.88 -13.67 -22.24
CA THR A 182 6.59 -14.35 -22.29
C THR A 182 5.89 -14.33 -20.92
N TYR A 183 6.63 -14.54 -19.84
CA TYR A 183 6.12 -14.39 -18.48
C TYR A 183 5.56 -12.96 -18.24
N VAL A 184 6.30 -11.91 -18.61
CA VAL A 184 5.85 -10.51 -18.45
C VAL A 184 4.54 -10.24 -19.19
N ARG A 185 4.42 -10.71 -20.45
CA ARG A 185 3.18 -10.59 -21.23
C ARG A 185 2.01 -11.30 -20.56
N LYS A 186 2.24 -12.52 -20.06
CA LYS A 186 1.23 -13.30 -19.33
C LYS A 186 0.77 -12.58 -18.06
N GLN A 187 1.68 -11.97 -17.28
CA GLN A 187 1.30 -11.18 -16.11
C GLN A 187 0.41 -9.98 -16.50
N LYS A 188 0.74 -9.28 -17.61
CA LYS A 188 -0.09 -8.21 -18.14
C LYS A 188 -1.49 -8.68 -18.52
N GLU A 189 -1.59 -9.79 -19.25
CA GLU A 189 -2.86 -10.40 -19.64
C GLU A 189 -3.69 -10.84 -18.44
N SER A 190 -3.04 -11.27 -17.35
CA SER A 190 -3.68 -11.64 -16.08
C SER A 190 -4.12 -10.44 -15.24
N GLY A 191 -3.89 -9.20 -15.71
CA GLY A 191 -4.29 -7.98 -15.03
C GLY A 191 -3.33 -7.48 -13.94
N ALA A 192 -2.04 -7.83 -14.03
CA ALA A 192 -1.02 -7.25 -13.16
C ALA A 192 -0.84 -5.76 -13.44
N ASP A 193 -0.65 -4.97 -12.38
CA ASP A 193 -0.41 -3.53 -12.43
C ASP A 193 1.09 -3.20 -12.55
N LEU A 194 1.94 -4.15 -12.19
CA LEU A 194 3.41 -4.06 -12.22
C LEU A 194 4.03 -5.46 -12.27
N ILE A 195 5.34 -5.51 -12.49
CA ILE A 195 6.15 -6.73 -12.40
C ILE A 195 7.05 -6.67 -11.19
N LYS A 196 6.90 -7.61 -10.24
CA LYS A 196 7.86 -7.83 -9.14
C LYS A 196 8.95 -8.79 -9.60
N ILE A 197 10.20 -8.42 -9.32
CA ILE A 197 11.40 -9.20 -9.67
C ILE A 197 12.24 -9.42 -8.41
N PHE A 198 12.67 -10.66 -8.17
CA PHE A 198 13.68 -10.99 -7.19
C PHE A 198 15.04 -11.14 -7.92
N ALA A 199 15.83 -10.08 -7.96
CA ALA A 199 17.13 -10.06 -8.63
C ALA A 199 18.28 -10.52 -7.74
N ALA A 200 18.04 -10.65 -6.44
CA ALA A 200 18.99 -11.13 -5.46
C ALA A 200 18.36 -12.19 -4.55
N GLY A 201 19.19 -12.98 -3.89
CA GLY A 201 18.79 -13.80 -2.75
C GLY A 201 18.35 -12.96 -1.56
N GLY A 202 18.04 -13.63 -0.44
CA GLY A 202 17.66 -12.91 0.79
C GLY A 202 18.76 -11.98 1.29
N MET A 203 18.40 -11.06 2.17
CA MET A 203 19.28 -10.03 2.74
C MET A 203 20.61 -10.58 3.28
N LEU A 204 20.60 -11.78 3.85
CA LEU A 204 21.78 -12.44 4.42
C LEU A 204 22.65 -13.11 3.36
N GLN A 205 22.06 -13.71 2.35
CA GLN A 205 22.74 -14.44 1.27
C GLN A 205 23.24 -13.50 0.16
N GLY A 206 22.39 -12.57 -0.28
CA GLY A 206 22.70 -11.39 -1.08
C GLY A 206 23.29 -11.59 -2.48
N GLY A 207 23.44 -12.80 -3.00
CA GLY A 207 23.96 -13.03 -4.35
C GLY A 207 22.92 -12.73 -5.43
N MET A 208 23.35 -12.35 -6.65
CA MET A 208 22.48 -12.21 -7.81
C MET A 208 21.81 -13.54 -8.16
N THR A 209 20.52 -13.48 -8.50
CA THR A 209 19.71 -14.63 -8.86
C THR A 209 19.21 -14.56 -10.31
N LEU A 210 19.49 -13.45 -11.01
CA LEU A 210 19.22 -13.21 -12.42
C LEU A 210 20.49 -12.69 -13.10
N SER A 211 20.74 -13.08 -14.35
CA SER A 211 21.78 -12.48 -15.17
C SER A 211 21.36 -11.08 -15.65
N GLN A 212 22.33 -10.31 -16.20
CA GLN A 212 22.05 -9.01 -16.80
C GLN A 212 21.07 -9.13 -17.97
N GLU A 213 21.22 -10.17 -18.80
CA GLU A 213 20.32 -10.43 -19.96
C GLU A 213 18.89 -10.74 -19.52
N GLN A 214 18.74 -11.50 -18.43
CA GLN A 214 17.44 -11.81 -17.83
C GLN A 214 16.77 -10.54 -17.26
N LEU A 215 17.51 -9.69 -16.57
CA LEU A 215 17.02 -8.40 -16.07
C LEU A 215 16.64 -7.47 -17.23
N ASN A 216 17.47 -7.37 -18.25
CA ASN A 216 17.18 -6.57 -19.45
C ASN A 216 15.87 -7.07 -20.10
N ALA A 217 15.70 -8.38 -20.27
CA ALA A 217 14.50 -8.96 -20.85
C ALA A 217 13.24 -8.63 -20.04
N ALA A 218 13.31 -8.72 -18.71
CA ALA A 218 12.16 -8.43 -17.83
C ALA A 218 11.78 -6.95 -17.87
N CYS A 219 12.76 -6.04 -17.71
CA CYS A 219 12.48 -4.60 -17.60
C CYS A 219 12.14 -3.97 -18.95
N ASP A 220 12.80 -4.37 -20.04
CA ASP A 220 12.45 -3.95 -21.42
C ASP A 220 11.04 -4.37 -21.80
N GLU A 221 10.68 -5.64 -21.55
CA GLU A 221 9.35 -6.15 -21.89
C GLU A 221 8.27 -5.49 -21.04
N ALA A 222 8.51 -5.32 -19.72
CA ALA A 222 7.58 -4.61 -18.86
C ALA A 222 7.31 -3.19 -19.36
N LYS A 223 8.35 -2.46 -19.74
CA LYS A 223 8.22 -1.11 -20.34
C LYS A 223 7.40 -1.13 -21.63
N LYS A 224 7.62 -2.10 -22.53
CA LYS A 224 6.83 -2.27 -23.76
C LYS A 224 5.36 -2.54 -23.48
N GLN A 225 5.06 -3.28 -22.40
CA GLN A 225 3.69 -3.59 -21.97
C GLN A 225 3.05 -2.45 -21.14
N GLY A 226 3.75 -1.33 -20.94
CA GLY A 226 3.29 -0.22 -20.09
C GLY A 226 3.23 -0.58 -18.61
N LEU A 227 4.03 -1.55 -18.17
CA LEU A 227 4.16 -1.97 -16.77
C LEU A 227 5.43 -1.40 -16.15
N ARG A 228 5.36 -1.08 -14.88
CA ARG A 228 6.50 -0.74 -14.04
C ARG A 228 7.13 -2.01 -13.46
N THR A 229 8.39 -1.93 -13.07
CA THR A 229 9.11 -3.03 -12.43
C THR A 229 9.57 -2.63 -11.04
N LEU A 230 9.35 -3.49 -10.07
CA LEU A 230 9.76 -3.37 -8.68
C LEU A 230 10.76 -4.49 -8.39
N VAL A 231 12.00 -4.13 -8.08
CA VAL A 231 13.10 -5.09 -8.03
C VAL A 231 13.69 -5.21 -6.64
N HIS A 232 13.49 -6.37 -6.01
CA HIS A 232 14.22 -6.78 -4.82
C HIS A 232 15.69 -6.98 -5.16
N ALA A 233 16.58 -6.13 -4.64
CA ALA A 233 17.99 -6.11 -5.00
C ALA A 233 18.90 -5.74 -3.82
N TYR A 234 20.02 -6.45 -3.75
CA TYR A 234 21.12 -6.19 -2.82
C TYR A 234 22.44 -6.17 -3.57
N ARG A 235 23.40 -5.37 -3.10
CA ARG A 235 24.79 -5.34 -3.64
C ARG A 235 24.80 -5.18 -5.17
N ASP A 236 25.47 -6.06 -5.91
CA ASP A 236 25.65 -6.01 -7.36
C ASP A 236 24.32 -6.02 -8.15
N ALA A 237 23.26 -6.64 -7.60
CA ALA A 237 21.94 -6.67 -8.22
C ALA A 237 21.32 -5.27 -8.32
N VAL A 238 21.66 -4.33 -7.42
CA VAL A 238 21.20 -2.92 -7.48
C VAL A 238 21.68 -2.29 -8.78
N ARG A 239 22.98 -2.40 -9.06
CA ARG A 239 23.60 -1.87 -10.28
C ARG A 239 23.05 -2.53 -11.53
N ALA A 240 22.96 -3.87 -11.50
CA ALA A 240 22.47 -4.65 -12.64
C ALA A 240 21.02 -4.28 -13.01
N ALA A 241 20.12 -4.19 -12.04
CA ALA A 241 18.73 -3.80 -12.27
C ALA A 241 18.60 -2.34 -12.73
N THR A 242 19.41 -1.44 -12.19
CA THR A 242 19.46 -0.04 -12.62
C THR A 242 19.91 0.08 -14.09
N LEU A 243 20.94 -0.65 -14.49
CA LEU A 243 21.44 -0.70 -15.87
C LEU A 243 20.43 -1.33 -16.83
N ALA A 244 19.64 -2.29 -16.38
CA ALA A 244 18.54 -2.88 -17.13
C ALA A 244 17.36 -1.92 -17.34
N GLY A 245 17.37 -0.71 -16.74
CA GLY A 245 16.29 0.28 -16.87
C GLY A 245 15.04 -0.09 -16.09
N CYS A 246 15.17 -0.89 -15.04
CA CYS A 246 14.06 -1.20 -14.14
C CYS A 246 13.57 0.06 -13.41
N THR A 247 12.28 0.12 -13.08
CA THR A 247 11.63 1.35 -12.61
C THR A 247 12.01 1.69 -11.17
N GLU A 248 12.03 0.69 -10.28
CA GLU A 248 12.18 0.88 -8.84
C GLU A 248 13.04 -0.23 -8.23
N ILE A 249 13.95 0.18 -7.34
CA ILE A 249 14.86 -0.70 -6.60
C ILE A 249 14.45 -0.71 -5.13
N GLU A 250 14.27 -1.93 -4.60
CA GLU A 250 13.89 -2.19 -3.23
C GLU A 250 15.11 -2.55 -2.37
N HIS A 251 15.06 -2.17 -1.10
CA HIS A 251 16.05 -2.46 -0.06
C HIS A 251 17.43 -1.84 -0.31
N GLY A 252 18.13 -2.29 -1.33
CA GLY A 252 19.41 -1.74 -1.77
C GLY A 252 20.58 -1.94 -0.82
N LEU A 253 20.47 -2.76 0.24
CA LEU A 253 21.56 -2.96 1.20
C LEU A 253 22.83 -3.44 0.49
N GLY A 254 23.93 -2.74 0.73
CA GLY A 254 25.22 -2.97 0.09
C GLY A 254 25.42 -2.19 -1.22
N ALA A 255 24.47 -1.32 -1.62
CA ALA A 255 24.68 -0.37 -2.71
C ALA A 255 25.82 0.61 -2.37
N THR A 256 26.67 0.88 -3.36
CA THR A 256 27.73 1.89 -3.27
C THR A 256 27.20 3.30 -3.56
N ASP A 257 27.98 4.34 -3.28
CA ASP A 257 27.62 5.71 -3.65
C ASP A 257 27.50 5.88 -5.17
N ASP A 258 28.29 5.12 -5.94
CA ASP A 258 28.21 5.14 -7.41
C ASP A 258 26.95 4.43 -7.92
N ASP A 259 26.41 3.45 -7.20
CA ASP A 259 25.12 2.84 -7.54
C ASP A 259 23.97 3.81 -7.24
N LEU A 260 24.03 4.55 -6.12
CA LEU A 260 23.04 5.59 -5.79
C LEU A 260 23.05 6.72 -6.83
N LYS A 261 24.23 7.18 -7.26
CA LYS A 261 24.36 8.16 -8.37
C LYS A 261 23.80 7.61 -9.67
N LEU A 262 24.12 6.36 -10.01
CA LEU A 262 23.61 5.73 -11.21
C LEU A 262 22.07 5.65 -11.21
N MET A 263 21.44 5.29 -10.08
CA MET A 263 19.98 5.35 -9.95
C MET A 263 19.42 6.75 -10.18
N ALA A 264 20.06 7.77 -9.60
CA ALA A 264 19.68 9.17 -9.81
C ALA A 264 19.78 9.59 -11.30
N GLU A 265 20.88 9.26 -11.97
CA GLU A 265 21.13 9.53 -13.39
C GLU A 265 20.11 8.82 -14.31
N LYS A 266 19.71 7.60 -13.98
CA LYS A 266 18.75 6.81 -14.74
C LYS A 266 17.29 7.18 -14.41
N GLY A 267 17.05 7.97 -13.35
CA GLY A 267 15.72 8.31 -12.86
C GLY A 267 15.01 7.14 -12.19
N THR A 268 15.74 6.12 -11.77
CA THR A 268 15.24 4.95 -11.05
C THR A 268 14.80 5.37 -9.64
N TYR A 269 13.61 4.94 -9.23
CA TYR A 269 13.13 5.15 -7.86
C TYR A 269 13.84 4.20 -6.89
N PHE A 270 14.01 4.66 -5.66
CA PHE A 270 14.64 3.88 -4.61
C PHE A 270 13.76 3.81 -3.38
N ASP A 271 13.41 2.60 -2.94
CA ASP A 271 12.68 2.32 -1.71
C ASP A 271 13.51 1.45 -0.76
N PRO A 272 14.19 2.05 0.23
CA PRO A 272 15.13 1.34 1.09
C PRO A 272 14.48 0.47 2.18
N GLN A 273 13.23 0.70 2.62
CA GLN A 273 12.55 0.02 3.74
C GLN A 273 13.45 -0.15 4.97
N VAL A 274 13.74 0.94 5.65
CA VAL A 274 14.89 0.98 6.57
C VAL A 274 14.62 0.46 7.98
N GLY A 275 13.36 0.55 8.47
CA GLY A 275 13.11 0.32 9.89
C GLY A 275 12.02 -0.67 10.21
N LEU A 276 10.78 -0.43 9.76
CA LEU A 276 9.60 -1.19 10.18
C LEU A 276 9.79 -2.70 9.99
N LEU A 277 10.28 -3.13 8.83
CA LEU A 277 10.45 -4.55 8.51
C LEU A 277 11.32 -5.28 9.52
N LEU A 278 12.55 -4.78 9.74
CA LEU A 278 13.51 -5.42 10.65
C LEU A 278 13.04 -5.36 12.11
N LYS A 279 12.47 -4.24 12.54
CA LYS A 279 11.88 -4.10 13.87
C LYS A 279 10.70 -5.05 14.08
N ASN A 280 9.89 -5.30 13.04
CA ASN A 280 8.81 -6.26 13.08
C ASN A 280 9.33 -7.70 13.22
N TYR A 281 10.41 -8.06 12.51
CA TYR A 281 11.06 -9.37 12.68
C TYR A 281 11.61 -9.56 14.10
N LEU A 282 12.26 -8.55 14.66
CA LEU A 282 12.78 -8.59 16.02
C LEU A 282 11.66 -8.67 17.06
N LEU A 283 10.55 -7.98 16.85
CA LEU A 283 9.38 -8.01 17.74
C LEU A 283 8.68 -9.38 17.75
N HIS A 284 8.64 -10.05 16.59
CA HIS A 284 7.92 -11.30 16.37
C HIS A 284 8.87 -12.47 16.05
N LYS A 285 10.11 -12.43 16.52
CA LYS A 285 11.14 -13.43 16.21
C LYS A 285 10.72 -14.87 16.51
N ASP A 286 9.94 -15.08 17.55
CA ASP A 286 9.34 -16.36 17.92
C ASP A 286 8.37 -16.91 16.85
N LYS A 287 7.65 -16.01 16.17
CA LYS A 287 6.69 -16.35 15.10
C LYS A 287 7.34 -16.56 13.75
N TYR A 288 8.50 -15.97 13.52
CA TYR A 288 9.27 -16.10 12.28
C TYR A 288 10.32 -17.22 12.33
N ALA A 289 10.87 -17.53 13.50
CA ALA A 289 11.94 -18.51 13.66
C ALA A 289 11.54 -19.89 13.09
N GLY A 290 12.41 -20.46 12.25
CA GLY A 290 12.21 -21.77 11.62
C GLY A 290 11.24 -21.78 10.44
N THR A 291 10.64 -20.63 10.07
CA THR A 291 9.82 -20.52 8.85
C THR A 291 10.71 -20.24 7.63
N PRO A 292 10.24 -20.48 6.39
CA PRO A 292 11.02 -20.22 5.19
C PRO A 292 11.57 -18.79 5.14
N PHE A 293 12.80 -18.63 4.66
CA PHE A 293 13.54 -17.36 4.48
C PHE A 293 14.06 -16.70 5.76
N TYR A 294 13.76 -17.23 6.96
CA TYR A 294 14.15 -16.64 8.23
C TYR A 294 15.15 -17.51 9.01
N PRO A 295 15.86 -16.95 10.01
CA PRO A 295 16.72 -17.71 10.90
C PRO A 295 15.98 -18.89 11.53
N LYS A 296 16.68 -20.02 11.70
CA LYS A 296 16.08 -21.24 12.25
C LYS A 296 15.72 -21.11 13.74
N THR A 297 16.43 -20.26 14.48
CA THR A 297 16.24 -20.05 15.92
C THR A 297 15.98 -18.57 16.23
N VAL A 298 15.41 -18.32 17.40
CA VAL A 298 15.13 -16.96 17.91
C VAL A 298 16.42 -16.15 18.05
N GLU A 299 17.49 -16.77 18.52
CA GLU A 299 18.81 -16.14 18.71
C GLU A 299 19.41 -15.68 17.36
N GLY A 300 19.11 -16.41 16.28
CA GLY A 300 19.55 -16.05 14.92
C GLY A 300 19.08 -14.68 14.47
N PHE A 301 17.99 -14.15 15.05
CA PHE A 301 17.46 -12.82 14.74
C PHE A 301 18.37 -11.67 15.20
N ALA A 302 19.35 -11.91 16.07
CA ALA A 302 20.36 -10.90 16.43
C ALA A 302 21.13 -10.32 15.21
N VAL A 303 21.13 -11.02 14.07
CA VAL A 303 21.69 -10.49 12.81
C VAL A 303 20.91 -9.24 12.34
N PHE A 304 19.61 -9.15 12.54
CA PHE A 304 18.82 -7.99 12.12
C PHE A 304 19.10 -6.75 12.98
N GLU A 305 19.50 -6.93 14.24
CA GLU A 305 19.99 -5.83 15.10
C GLU A 305 21.25 -5.19 14.52
N LYS A 306 22.11 -5.99 13.87
CA LYS A 306 23.34 -5.50 13.21
C LYS A 306 23.05 -4.88 11.85
N ILE A 307 22.03 -5.34 11.13
CA ILE A 307 21.66 -4.82 9.81
C ILE A 307 20.90 -3.50 9.91
N LEU A 308 20.07 -3.32 10.93
CA LEU A 308 19.24 -2.13 11.10
C LEU A 308 20.04 -0.81 10.98
N PRO A 309 21.17 -0.60 11.70
CA PRO A 309 21.98 0.60 11.54
C PRO A 309 22.62 0.74 10.14
N MET A 310 22.85 -0.38 9.42
CA MET A 310 23.38 -0.33 8.05
C MET A 310 22.31 0.20 7.07
N ASN A 311 21.04 -0.16 7.25
CA ASN A 311 19.93 0.40 6.47
C ASN A 311 19.78 1.90 6.72
N TYR A 312 19.91 2.36 7.95
CA TYR A 312 19.88 3.80 8.26
C TYR A 312 21.04 4.55 7.61
N GLU A 313 22.24 3.97 7.60
CA GLU A 313 23.39 4.58 6.94
C GLU A 313 23.21 4.62 5.41
N LEU A 314 22.66 3.56 4.81
CA LEU A 314 22.33 3.56 3.40
C LEU A 314 21.34 4.69 3.06
N LEU A 315 20.28 4.86 3.86
CA LEU A 315 19.33 5.96 3.66
C LEU A 315 19.99 7.33 3.82
N ARG A 316 20.85 7.53 4.82
CA ARG A 316 21.60 8.79 4.99
C ARG A 316 22.48 9.13 3.78
N ARG A 317 23.11 8.13 3.14
CA ARG A 317 23.86 8.30 1.89
C ARG A 317 22.93 8.61 0.71
N ALA A 318 21.82 7.88 0.60
CA ALA A 318 20.81 8.10 -0.43
C ALA A 318 20.23 9.53 -0.37
N VAL A 319 19.89 10.03 0.81
CA VAL A 319 19.40 11.41 1.03
C VAL A 319 20.40 12.47 0.58
N LYS A 320 21.71 12.18 0.68
CA LYS A 320 22.78 13.08 0.23
C LYS A 320 23.06 12.97 -1.27
N THR A 321 22.49 11.99 -1.97
CA THR A 321 22.72 11.80 -3.41
C THR A 321 21.78 12.73 -4.20
N PRO A 322 22.33 13.73 -4.92
CA PRO A 322 21.49 14.69 -5.64
C PRO A 322 20.66 14.00 -6.73
N GLY A 323 19.37 14.35 -6.83
CA GLY A 323 18.47 13.84 -7.85
C GLY A 323 17.93 12.44 -7.62
N LEU A 324 18.39 11.72 -6.59
CA LEU A 324 17.84 10.39 -6.29
C LEU A 324 16.41 10.50 -5.74
N LYS A 325 15.49 9.79 -6.36
CA LYS A 325 14.07 9.75 -6.02
C LYS A 325 13.81 8.65 -4.97
N ILE A 326 13.73 9.04 -3.69
CA ILE A 326 13.52 8.10 -2.58
C ILE A 326 12.03 8.06 -2.26
N VAL A 327 11.38 6.95 -2.58
CA VAL A 327 9.95 6.71 -2.32
C VAL A 327 9.72 6.06 -0.97
N PHE A 328 8.46 6.01 -0.55
CA PHE A 328 8.05 5.41 0.70
C PHE A 328 7.41 4.05 0.47
N GLY A 329 8.03 3.03 0.99
CA GLY A 329 7.49 1.69 1.15
C GLY A 329 7.96 1.08 2.46
N THR A 330 7.26 0.08 2.93
CA THR A 330 7.48 -0.49 4.26
C THR A 330 7.90 -1.95 4.25
N ASP A 331 7.64 -2.66 3.15
CA ASP A 331 7.69 -4.11 3.10
C ASP A 331 6.87 -4.77 4.23
N ALA A 332 5.67 -4.19 4.49
CA ALA A 332 4.81 -4.66 5.56
C ALA A 332 4.37 -6.11 5.32
N VAL A 333 4.72 -6.95 6.27
CA VAL A 333 4.47 -8.40 6.33
C VAL A 333 3.59 -8.74 7.54
N ALA A 334 3.40 -10.02 7.84
CA ALA A 334 2.65 -10.48 9.02
C ALA A 334 3.06 -9.72 10.29
N GLY A 335 2.09 -9.13 11.00
CA GLY A 335 2.30 -8.34 12.23
C GLY A 335 2.71 -6.88 12.01
N ALA A 336 2.95 -6.44 10.76
CA ALA A 336 3.32 -5.05 10.45
C ALA A 336 2.15 -4.21 9.91
N HIS A 337 1.12 -4.84 9.35
CA HIS A 337 -0.03 -4.12 8.77
C HIS A 337 -0.74 -3.24 9.79
N GLY A 338 -1.05 -2.01 9.39
CA GLY A 338 -1.58 -0.97 10.29
C GLY A 338 -0.51 -0.23 11.09
N ARG A 339 0.76 -0.66 11.02
CA ARG A 339 1.92 0.00 11.64
C ARG A 339 2.85 0.66 10.61
N ASN A 340 2.44 0.71 9.35
CA ASN A 340 3.22 1.23 8.23
C ASN A 340 3.80 2.63 8.52
N ALA A 341 3.10 3.48 9.27
CA ALA A 341 3.55 4.82 9.64
C ALA A 341 4.82 4.84 10.53
N GLU A 342 5.19 3.73 11.18
CA GLU A 342 6.45 3.64 11.94
C GLU A 342 7.68 3.90 11.06
N GLU A 343 7.61 3.52 9.78
CA GLU A 343 8.68 3.75 8.82
C GLU A 343 9.01 5.25 8.65
N PHE A 344 8.03 6.16 8.73
CA PHE A 344 8.29 7.61 8.74
C PHE A 344 9.18 8.03 9.90
N ILE A 345 8.92 7.45 11.09
CA ILE A 345 9.66 7.80 12.31
C ILE A 345 11.11 7.37 12.15
N ASP A 346 11.35 6.17 11.65
CA ASP A 346 12.67 5.63 11.42
C ASP A 346 13.44 6.43 10.36
N ARG A 347 12.79 6.76 9.25
CA ARG A 347 13.39 7.58 8.19
C ARG A 347 13.80 8.97 8.68
N VAL A 348 12.99 9.60 9.53
CA VAL A 348 13.29 10.95 10.04
C VAL A 348 14.32 10.90 11.18
N ARG A 349 14.12 10.05 12.19
CA ARG A 349 14.97 10.04 13.39
C ARG A 349 16.34 9.43 13.14
N ASP A 350 16.37 8.31 12.43
CA ASP A 350 17.56 7.50 12.26
C ASP A 350 18.14 7.61 10.83
N GLY A 351 17.28 7.79 9.83
CA GLY A 351 17.65 7.88 8.41
C GLY A 351 18.04 9.27 7.93
N GLY A 352 17.84 10.34 8.74
CA GLY A 352 18.23 11.70 8.39
C GLY A 352 17.33 12.39 7.34
N VAL A 353 16.17 11.82 7.04
CA VAL A 353 15.20 12.43 6.12
C VAL A 353 14.50 13.62 6.80
N LYS A 354 14.39 14.75 6.11
CA LYS A 354 13.60 15.88 6.62
C LYS A 354 12.12 15.50 6.69
N PRO A 355 11.36 15.91 7.74
CA PRO A 355 9.95 15.52 7.89
C PRO A 355 9.08 15.78 6.65
N MET A 356 9.20 16.97 6.03
CA MET A 356 8.46 17.28 4.81
C MET A 356 8.83 16.35 3.64
N ALA A 357 10.11 16.02 3.47
CA ALA A 357 10.54 15.09 2.43
C ALA A 357 10.00 13.67 2.67
N ALA A 358 9.90 13.25 3.93
CA ALA A 358 9.26 11.98 4.29
C ALA A 358 7.76 11.99 3.91
N MET A 359 7.02 13.08 4.17
CA MET A 359 5.63 13.19 3.72
C MET A 359 5.52 13.15 2.19
N VAL A 360 6.34 13.91 1.47
CA VAL A 360 6.34 13.94 -0.01
C VAL A 360 6.65 12.55 -0.59
N SER A 361 7.54 11.77 0.04
CA SER A 361 7.89 10.41 -0.43
C SER A 361 6.71 9.44 -0.43
N ALA A 362 5.75 9.60 0.50
CA ALA A 362 4.53 8.82 0.58
C ALA A 362 3.32 9.50 -0.09
N ASN A 363 3.50 10.63 -0.73
CA ASN A 363 2.46 11.40 -1.39
C ASN A 363 2.78 11.60 -2.88
N SER A 364 3.15 12.81 -3.32
CA SER A 364 3.33 13.08 -4.76
C SER A 364 4.44 12.25 -5.40
N LEU A 365 5.55 12.02 -4.70
CA LEU A 365 6.64 11.20 -5.23
C LEU A 365 6.24 9.70 -5.29
N GLY A 366 5.53 9.21 -4.27
CA GLY A 366 4.95 7.86 -4.31
C GLY A 366 3.95 7.71 -5.46
N ALA A 367 3.08 8.70 -5.67
CA ALA A 367 2.14 8.71 -6.79
C ALA A 367 2.86 8.72 -8.16
N GLU A 368 3.96 9.45 -8.28
CA GLU A 368 4.80 9.47 -9.48
C GLU A 368 5.42 8.08 -9.73
N ALA A 369 6.01 7.47 -8.70
CA ALA A 369 6.59 6.13 -8.79
C ALA A 369 5.55 5.08 -9.18
N LEU A 370 4.29 5.22 -8.71
CA LEU A 370 3.19 4.34 -9.08
C LEU A 370 2.58 4.67 -10.47
N GLY A 371 3.03 5.72 -11.15
CA GLY A 371 2.43 6.17 -12.42
C GLY A 371 1.01 6.72 -12.24
N MET A 372 0.69 7.31 -11.10
CA MET A 372 -0.63 7.80 -10.72
C MET A 372 -0.65 9.27 -10.28
N PHE A 373 0.39 10.06 -10.62
CA PHE A 373 0.54 11.45 -10.18
C PHE A 373 -0.58 12.37 -10.68
N ASP A 374 -1.26 11.98 -11.76
CA ASP A 374 -2.44 12.63 -12.33
C ASP A 374 -3.75 12.27 -11.64
N LYS A 375 -3.71 11.36 -10.66
CA LYS A 375 -4.89 10.82 -9.96
C LYS A 375 -4.87 11.01 -8.46
N ILE A 376 -3.72 10.85 -7.81
CA ILE A 376 -3.56 10.81 -6.35
C ILE A 376 -2.29 11.52 -5.89
N GLY A 377 -2.06 11.55 -4.57
CA GLY A 377 -0.79 11.95 -3.96
C GLY A 377 -0.69 13.46 -3.66
N SER A 378 -1.72 14.25 -3.91
CA SER A 378 -1.74 15.65 -3.48
C SER A 378 -3.16 16.18 -3.24
N ILE A 379 -3.28 17.20 -2.38
CA ILE A 379 -4.51 17.97 -2.18
C ILE A 379 -4.59 19.02 -3.30
N THR A 380 -5.12 18.62 -4.45
CA THR A 380 -5.18 19.44 -5.66
C THR A 380 -6.51 19.21 -6.38
N PRO A 381 -7.21 20.25 -6.86
CA PRO A 381 -8.41 20.09 -7.68
C PRO A 381 -8.17 19.20 -8.88
N GLY A 382 -9.13 18.30 -9.16
CA GLY A 382 -9.09 17.30 -10.22
C GLY A 382 -8.60 15.92 -9.76
N LEU A 383 -7.87 15.83 -8.65
CA LEU A 383 -7.40 14.55 -8.10
C LEU A 383 -8.44 13.89 -7.21
N GLN A 384 -8.22 12.61 -6.93
CA GLN A 384 -9.05 11.82 -6.03
C GLN A 384 -9.03 12.43 -4.62
N ALA A 385 -10.17 12.43 -3.98
CA ALA A 385 -10.32 12.86 -2.59
C ALA A 385 -9.85 11.74 -1.64
N ASP A 386 -8.56 11.47 -1.67
CA ASP A 386 -7.82 10.63 -0.73
C ASP A 386 -7.21 11.58 0.31
N ILE A 387 -7.85 11.73 1.48
CA ILE A 387 -7.54 12.77 2.47
C ILE A 387 -7.44 12.13 3.86
N ILE A 388 -6.39 12.46 4.59
CA ILE A 388 -6.24 12.07 6.00
C ILE A 388 -6.04 13.30 6.89
N ALA A 389 -6.29 13.14 8.18
CA ALA A 389 -5.92 14.16 9.17
C ALA A 389 -5.25 13.53 10.39
N LEU A 390 -4.22 14.20 10.87
CA LEU A 390 -3.43 13.83 12.04
C LEU A 390 -3.76 14.72 13.23
N ASP A 391 -3.87 14.14 14.41
CA ASP A 391 -3.83 14.88 15.67
C ASP A 391 -2.38 15.22 16.02
N GLY A 392 -1.91 16.35 15.52
CA GLY A 392 -0.56 16.87 15.65
C GLY A 392 0.07 17.25 14.30
N ASP A 393 1.23 17.90 14.38
CA ASP A 393 2.00 18.38 13.22
C ASP A 393 3.23 17.46 12.98
N PRO A 394 3.25 16.64 11.93
CA PRO A 394 4.35 15.71 11.67
C PRO A 394 5.66 16.42 11.29
N LEU A 395 5.60 17.71 10.95
CA LEU A 395 6.79 18.52 10.67
C LEU A 395 7.51 18.95 11.95
N LYS A 396 6.78 19.04 13.08
CA LYS A 396 7.32 19.38 14.41
C LYS A 396 7.61 18.13 15.25
N ASP A 397 6.67 17.17 15.21
CA ASP A 397 6.79 15.88 15.88
C ASP A 397 6.38 14.76 14.92
N ILE A 398 7.37 14.08 14.38
CA ILE A 398 7.13 12.99 13.42
C ILE A 398 6.25 11.88 14.00
N THR A 399 6.16 11.73 15.34
CA THR A 399 5.29 10.71 15.95
C THR A 399 3.80 11.00 15.78
N ALA A 400 3.43 12.21 15.31
CA ALA A 400 2.06 12.55 14.93
C ALA A 400 1.49 11.59 13.86
N VAL A 401 2.35 10.96 13.03
CA VAL A 401 1.93 9.96 12.04
C VAL A 401 1.19 8.76 12.64
N ARG A 402 1.35 8.50 13.94
CA ARG A 402 0.61 7.46 14.67
C ARG A 402 -0.84 7.85 15.00
N ARG A 403 -1.17 9.14 14.91
CA ARG A 403 -2.44 9.70 15.36
C ARG A 403 -3.32 10.14 14.17
N VAL A 404 -3.55 9.20 13.25
CA VAL A 404 -4.51 9.39 12.16
C VAL A 404 -5.91 9.35 12.73
N VAL A 405 -6.65 10.44 12.67
CA VAL A 405 -8.01 10.58 13.25
C VAL A 405 -9.11 10.75 12.19
N PHE A 406 -8.73 11.03 10.96
CA PHE A 406 -9.66 11.10 9.83
C PHE A 406 -9.04 10.38 8.61
N VAL A 407 -9.86 9.60 7.90
CA VAL A 407 -9.48 8.91 6.66
C VAL A 407 -10.64 8.97 5.67
N MET A 408 -10.40 9.60 4.54
CA MET A 408 -11.24 9.62 3.36
C MET A 408 -10.48 8.98 2.19
N LYS A 409 -11.12 8.09 1.44
CA LYS A 409 -10.59 7.54 0.19
C LYS A 409 -11.65 7.66 -0.91
N ALA A 410 -11.28 8.27 -2.02
CA ALA A 410 -12.18 8.51 -3.16
C ALA A 410 -13.52 9.17 -2.73
N GLY A 411 -13.45 10.14 -1.81
CA GLY A 411 -14.61 10.86 -1.29
C GLY A 411 -15.42 10.14 -0.21
N ILE A 412 -15.14 8.87 0.08
CA ILE A 412 -15.82 8.09 1.12
C ILE A 412 -15.03 8.15 2.42
N VAL A 413 -15.70 8.55 3.51
CA VAL A 413 -15.10 8.61 4.85
C VAL A 413 -15.15 7.25 5.52
N TYR A 414 -13.99 6.71 5.89
CA TYR A 414 -13.82 5.44 6.57
C TYR A 414 -13.51 5.61 8.07
N LYS A 415 -12.94 6.75 8.46
CA LYS A 415 -12.60 7.09 9.84
C LYS A 415 -12.88 8.55 10.09
N ASN A 416 -13.59 8.84 11.17
CA ASN A 416 -13.78 10.18 11.69
C ASN A 416 -13.80 10.13 13.23
N ALA A 417 -12.61 10.16 13.82
CA ALA A 417 -12.40 10.31 15.26
C ALA A 417 -11.89 11.74 15.58
N SER A 418 -12.04 12.66 14.61
CA SER A 418 -11.81 14.07 14.84
C SER A 418 -12.79 14.56 15.92
N ARG A 419 -12.37 15.45 16.78
CA ARG A 419 -13.16 15.98 17.91
C ARG A 419 -14.36 16.79 17.44
N GLY A 420 -15.26 16.18 16.71
CA GLY A 420 -16.62 16.64 16.57
C GLY A 420 -17.34 16.21 17.85
N ALA A 421 -18.01 17.14 18.50
CA ALA A 421 -18.66 16.99 19.78
C ALA A 421 -19.10 15.55 20.07
N ILE A 422 -18.48 14.93 21.06
CA ILE A 422 -19.15 13.89 21.84
C ILE A 422 -20.33 14.58 22.48
N PRO A 423 -21.58 14.19 22.19
CA PRO A 423 -22.73 14.81 22.77
C PRO A 423 -22.74 14.63 24.29
#